data_402b6b51226247307dc0954290c0d17f
#
_entry.id   402b6b51226247307dc0954290c0d17f
#
_cell.length_a   1.000
_cell.length_b   1.000
_cell.length_c   1.000
_cell.angle_alpha   90.00
_cell.angle_beta   90.00
_cell.angle_gamma   90.00
#
_symmetry.space_group_name_H-M   'P 1'
#
loop_
_entity.id
_entity.type
_entity.pdbx_description
1 polymer ?
#
loop_
_entity_poly.entity_id
_entity_poly.type
_entity_poly.pdbx_seq_one_letter_code
_entity_poly.pdbx_strand_id
1 'polypeptide(L)'
;MKKHVYLDKPSKGRLQQVFNCTGVMVWKALTFESDSELARKIRHTAIKEFGGVLMGDGVYMGWETTFETSQNTMTQTFSNRVKIIVYMGANRTAVLIDGEVKKIEDGLTIPQFMNLQQEVLRIASDLQLQ
;
A
#
# COMPACT_ATOMS: atom_id res chain seq x y z
N MET A 1 -6.56 13.59 -8.85
CA MET A 1 -5.86 12.76 -9.88
C MET A 1 -6.15 11.31 -9.60
N LYS A 2 -6.56 10.55 -10.59
CA LYS A 2 -6.84 9.12 -10.41
C LYS A 2 -5.58 8.35 -10.05
N LYS A 3 -5.75 7.32 -9.22
CA LYS A 3 -4.65 6.40 -8.89
C LYS A 3 -4.10 5.77 -10.15
N HIS A 4 -2.77 5.80 -10.31
CA HIS A 4 -2.08 5.23 -11.46
C HIS A 4 -0.62 4.96 -11.10
N VAL A 5 0.04 4.12 -11.91
CA VAL A 5 1.47 3.89 -11.81
C VAL A 5 2.18 4.73 -12.84
N TYR A 6 3.02 5.66 -12.40
CA TYR A 6 3.87 6.44 -13.30
C TYR A 6 5.08 5.59 -13.71
N LEU A 7 5.32 5.53 -15.00
CA LEU A 7 6.44 4.79 -15.56
C LEU A 7 6.88 5.49 -16.83
N ASP A 8 8.19 5.53 -17.09
CA ASP A 8 8.71 6.16 -18.29
C ASP A 8 8.39 5.34 -19.54
N LYS A 9 8.49 5.98 -20.70
CA LYS A 9 8.13 5.37 -21.98
C LYS A 9 9.00 4.15 -22.33
N PRO A 10 10.34 4.19 -22.18
CA PRO A 10 11.16 3.00 -22.45
C PRO A 10 10.78 1.80 -21.58
N SER A 11 10.49 2.01 -20.30
CA SER A 11 10.09 0.94 -19.40
C SER A 11 8.74 0.34 -19.77
N LYS A 12 7.80 1.16 -20.26
CA LYS A 12 6.52 0.67 -20.78
C LYS A 12 6.74 -0.29 -21.94
N GLY A 13 7.66 0.04 -22.84
CA GLY A 13 8.02 -0.84 -23.97
C GLY A 13 8.61 -2.15 -23.49
N ARG A 14 9.43 -2.14 -22.44
CA ARG A 14 9.98 -3.36 -21.85
C ARG A 14 8.91 -4.23 -21.22
N LEU A 15 7.92 -3.64 -20.57
CA LEU A 15 6.78 -4.38 -20.02
C LEU A 15 6.01 -5.11 -21.11
N GLN A 16 5.82 -4.47 -22.28
CA GLN A 16 5.18 -5.12 -23.41
C GLN A 16 5.93 -6.37 -23.84
N GLN A 17 7.26 -6.30 -23.87
CA GLN A 17 8.12 -7.43 -24.24
C GLN A 17 8.08 -8.54 -23.20
N VAL A 18 8.21 -8.18 -21.91
CA VAL A 18 8.23 -9.15 -20.80
C VAL A 18 6.94 -9.94 -20.73
N PHE A 19 5.80 -9.28 -20.87
CA PHE A 19 4.49 -9.91 -20.78
C PHE A 19 3.90 -10.31 -22.12
N ASN A 20 4.60 -10.02 -23.21
CA ASN A 20 4.14 -10.32 -24.57
C ASN A 20 2.70 -9.81 -24.79
N CYS A 21 2.47 -8.54 -24.50
CA CYS A 21 1.17 -7.91 -24.59
C CYS A 21 1.25 -6.58 -25.35
N THR A 22 0.08 -5.97 -25.59
CA THR A 22 -0.01 -4.71 -26.32
C THR A 22 0.27 -3.52 -25.41
N GLY A 23 0.61 -2.36 -25.99
CA GLY A 23 0.74 -1.11 -25.27
C GLY A 23 -0.56 -0.68 -24.60
N VAL A 24 -1.70 -0.99 -25.22
CA VAL A 24 -3.03 -0.73 -24.63
C VAL A 24 -3.20 -1.53 -23.33
N MET A 25 -2.76 -2.78 -23.31
CA MET A 25 -2.85 -3.60 -22.07
C MET A 25 -1.98 -3.03 -20.98
N VAL A 26 -0.74 -2.60 -21.30
CA VAL A 26 0.14 -1.94 -20.33
C VAL A 26 -0.52 -0.66 -19.79
N TRP A 27 -1.07 0.17 -20.67
CA TRP A 27 -1.75 1.39 -20.25
C TRP A 27 -2.94 1.09 -19.32
N LYS A 28 -3.78 0.13 -19.67
CA LYS A 28 -4.92 -0.27 -18.83
C LYS A 28 -4.48 -0.77 -17.46
N ALA A 29 -3.38 -1.53 -17.40
CA ALA A 29 -2.82 -2.03 -16.16
C ALA A 29 -2.33 -0.86 -15.29
N LEU A 30 -1.54 0.06 -15.86
CA LEU A 30 -0.92 1.15 -15.11
C LEU A 30 -1.93 2.22 -14.68
N THR A 31 -3.06 2.34 -15.36
CA THR A 31 -4.12 3.30 -15.02
C THR A 31 -5.24 2.68 -14.19
N PHE A 32 -5.13 1.41 -13.79
CA PHE A 32 -6.14 0.66 -13.05
C PHE A 32 -7.48 0.53 -13.80
N GLU A 33 -7.45 0.68 -15.14
CA GLU A 33 -8.64 0.43 -15.96
C GLU A 33 -8.94 -1.07 -16.08
N SER A 34 -7.92 -1.93 -15.91
CA SER A 34 -8.08 -3.37 -15.88
C SER A 34 -7.64 -3.90 -14.52
N ASP A 35 -8.38 -4.88 -13.99
CA ASP A 35 -8.07 -5.55 -12.74
C ASP A 35 -7.88 -7.05 -12.94
N SER A 36 -7.53 -7.46 -14.14
CA SER A 36 -7.20 -8.84 -14.46
C SER A 36 -5.92 -9.28 -13.74
N GLU A 37 -5.71 -10.58 -13.65
CA GLU A 37 -4.48 -11.13 -13.08
C GLU A 37 -3.25 -10.61 -13.84
N LEU A 38 -3.32 -10.55 -15.15
CA LEU A 38 -2.24 -10.00 -15.97
C LEU A 38 -1.97 -8.53 -15.62
N ALA A 39 -3.02 -7.71 -15.51
CA ALA A 39 -2.87 -6.30 -15.14
C ALA A 39 -2.19 -6.14 -13.78
N ARG A 40 -2.56 -6.96 -12.80
CA ARG A 40 -1.93 -6.93 -11.48
C ARG A 40 -0.44 -7.30 -11.54
N LYS A 41 -0.08 -8.31 -12.31
CA LYS A 41 1.32 -8.70 -12.53
C LYS A 41 2.11 -7.59 -13.20
N ILE A 42 1.53 -6.93 -14.19
CA ILE A 42 2.17 -5.79 -14.87
C ILE A 42 2.44 -4.66 -13.88
N ARG A 43 1.47 -4.29 -13.03
CA ARG A 43 1.64 -3.24 -12.03
C ARG A 43 2.73 -3.59 -11.02
N HIS A 44 2.74 -4.82 -10.50
CA HIS A 44 3.77 -5.28 -9.58
C HIS A 44 5.16 -5.21 -10.20
N THR A 45 5.32 -5.72 -11.40
CA THR A 45 6.60 -5.71 -12.10
C THR A 45 7.07 -4.28 -12.40
N ALA A 46 6.15 -3.39 -12.80
CA ALA A 46 6.46 -2.00 -13.06
C ALA A 46 7.07 -1.31 -11.84
N ILE A 47 6.53 -1.57 -10.67
CA ILE A 47 7.01 -0.96 -9.42
C ILE A 47 8.27 -1.66 -8.91
N LYS A 48 8.28 -2.97 -8.85
CA LYS A 48 9.39 -3.74 -8.25
C LYS A 48 10.64 -3.74 -9.11
N GLU A 49 10.51 -3.77 -10.42
CA GLU A 49 11.65 -3.96 -11.33
C GLU A 49 11.97 -2.78 -12.23
N PHE A 50 11.00 -1.92 -12.52
CA PHE A 50 11.21 -0.80 -13.43
C PHE A 50 11.14 0.57 -12.78
N GLY A 51 11.09 0.62 -11.46
CA GLY A 51 11.09 1.87 -10.72
C GLY A 51 9.81 2.71 -10.86
N GLY A 52 8.70 2.07 -11.20
CA GLY A 52 7.41 2.74 -11.28
C GLY A 52 6.99 3.28 -9.93
N VAL A 53 6.25 4.37 -9.94
CA VAL A 53 5.77 5.06 -8.73
C VAL A 53 4.25 5.12 -8.74
N LEU A 54 3.64 4.59 -7.69
CA LEU A 54 2.20 4.70 -7.50
C LEU A 54 1.86 6.14 -7.09
N MET A 55 0.91 6.76 -7.79
CA MET A 55 0.52 8.16 -7.60
C MET A 55 -0.99 8.30 -7.66
N GLY A 56 -1.50 9.41 -7.16
CA GLY A 56 -2.90 9.77 -7.28
C GLY A 56 -3.64 9.80 -5.96
N ASP A 57 -4.94 10.02 -6.03
CA ASP A 57 -5.81 10.16 -4.87
C ASP A 57 -5.90 8.83 -4.10
N GLY A 58 -5.86 8.93 -2.77
CA GLY A 58 -5.92 7.76 -1.89
C GLY A 58 -4.62 6.99 -1.75
N VAL A 59 -3.53 7.49 -2.35
CA VAL A 59 -2.20 6.88 -2.24
C VAL A 59 -1.44 7.53 -1.10
N TYR A 60 -0.90 6.71 -0.21
CA TYR A 60 -0.10 7.15 0.93
C TYR A 60 1.36 6.78 0.71
N MET A 61 2.26 7.75 0.99
CA MET A 61 3.71 7.57 0.92
C MET A 61 4.25 7.39 2.34
N GLY A 62 4.01 6.20 2.93
CA GLY A 62 4.28 5.94 4.33
C GLY A 62 3.00 5.94 5.12
N TRP A 63 2.95 6.67 6.24
CA TRP A 63 1.76 6.74 7.08
C TRP A 63 1.57 8.12 7.69
N GLU A 64 0.32 8.41 8.05
CA GLU A 64 -0.07 9.62 8.78
C GLU A 64 -0.44 9.23 10.22
N THR A 65 0.02 10.01 11.20
CA THR A 65 -0.25 9.76 12.61
C THR A 65 -1.23 10.79 13.15
N THR A 66 -2.28 10.32 13.82
CA THR A 66 -3.25 11.17 14.52
C THR A 66 -3.43 10.67 15.95
N PHE A 67 -3.72 11.59 16.87
CA PHE A 67 -3.96 11.28 18.27
C PHE A 67 -5.38 11.63 18.65
N GLU A 68 -6.06 10.72 19.35
CA GLU A 68 -7.38 10.94 19.90
C GLU A 68 -7.24 10.97 21.41
N THR A 69 -7.21 12.18 21.99
CA THR A 69 -6.96 12.34 23.43
C THR A 69 -8.10 11.81 24.30
N SER A 70 -9.35 11.94 23.83
CA SER A 70 -10.52 11.46 24.58
C SER A 70 -10.51 9.94 24.78
N GLN A 71 -9.94 9.21 23.84
CA GLN A 71 -9.85 7.74 23.89
C GLN A 71 -8.47 7.24 24.24
N ASN A 72 -7.49 8.13 24.38
CA ASN A 72 -6.10 7.81 24.62
C ASN A 72 -5.54 6.83 23.61
N THR A 73 -5.82 7.11 22.32
CA THR A 73 -5.37 6.29 21.19
C THR A 73 -4.51 7.09 20.24
N MET A 74 -3.61 6.37 19.57
CA MET A 74 -2.86 6.88 18.44
C MET A 74 -3.21 6.02 17.22
N THR A 75 -3.57 6.67 16.11
CA THR A 75 -3.89 5.98 14.86
C THR A 75 -2.86 6.33 13.81
N GLN A 76 -2.29 5.32 13.18
CA GLN A 76 -1.42 5.47 12.02
C GLN A 76 -2.13 4.92 10.80
N THR A 77 -2.37 5.78 9.81
CA THR A 77 -3.09 5.43 8.59
C THR A 77 -2.10 5.20 7.46
N PHE A 78 -2.04 3.97 6.96
CA PHE A 78 -1.13 3.55 5.89
C PHE A 78 -1.80 3.58 4.52
N SER A 79 -3.10 3.48 4.48
CA SER A 79 -3.94 3.63 3.28
C SER A 79 -5.39 3.79 3.73
N ASN A 80 -6.31 3.97 2.79
CA ASN A 80 -7.75 4.00 3.11
C ASN A 80 -8.23 2.70 3.74
N ARG A 81 -7.49 1.61 3.56
CA ARG A 81 -7.88 0.27 4.01
C ARG A 81 -7.10 -0.22 5.21
N VAL A 82 -5.92 0.34 5.49
CA VAL A 82 -4.97 -0.24 6.45
C VAL A 82 -4.59 0.79 7.51
N LYS A 83 -4.79 0.43 8.77
CA LYS A 83 -4.48 1.28 9.93
C LYS A 83 -3.84 0.48 11.05
N ILE A 84 -3.02 1.17 11.85
CA ILE A 84 -2.60 0.70 13.16
C ILE A 84 -3.23 1.60 14.20
N ILE A 85 -3.86 1.01 15.22
CA ILE A 85 -4.38 1.76 16.37
C ILE A 85 -3.63 1.30 17.61
N VAL A 86 -3.07 2.26 18.34
CA VAL A 86 -2.39 2.00 19.63
C VAL A 86 -3.25 2.54 20.74
N TYR A 87 -3.66 1.64 21.64
CA TYR A 87 -4.37 1.98 22.88
C TYR A 87 -3.32 2.23 23.95
N MET A 88 -2.94 3.50 24.13
CA MET A 88 -1.76 3.87 24.92
C MET A 88 -1.87 3.48 26.38
N GLY A 89 -3.06 3.61 26.97
CA GLY A 89 -3.27 3.22 28.37
C GLY A 89 -3.13 1.73 28.63
N ALA A 90 -3.51 0.90 27.67
CA ALA A 90 -3.44 -0.55 27.78
C ALA A 90 -2.16 -1.13 27.17
N ASN A 91 -1.33 -0.30 26.53
CA ASN A 91 -0.15 -0.72 25.76
C ASN A 91 -0.47 -1.84 24.77
N ARG A 92 -1.58 -1.67 24.06
CA ARG A 92 -2.10 -2.64 23.09
C ARG A 92 -2.10 -2.01 21.69
N THR A 93 -1.66 -2.79 20.72
CA THR A 93 -1.61 -2.37 19.31
C THR A 93 -2.50 -3.28 18.47
N ALA A 94 -3.36 -2.68 17.67
CA ALA A 94 -4.23 -3.42 16.74
C ALA A 94 -3.95 -3.01 15.30
N VAL A 95 -3.90 -4.00 14.40
CA VAL A 95 -3.79 -3.77 12.96
C VAL A 95 -5.16 -4.03 12.35
N LEU A 96 -5.69 -3.03 11.64
CA LEU A 96 -6.99 -3.10 10.97
C LEU A 96 -6.82 -3.07 9.46
N ILE A 97 -7.51 -3.98 8.80
CA ILE A 97 -7.60 -4.00 7.33
C ILE A 97 -9.09 -4.04 6.98
N ASP A 98 -9.53 -3.07 6.18
CA ASP A 98 -10.93 -2.92 5.79
C ASP A 98 -11.89 -2.85 7.00
N GLY A 99 -11.43 -2.19 8.08
CA GLY A 99 -12.20 -2.04 9.31
C GLY A 99 -12.21 -3.25 10.22
N GLU A 100 -11.60 -4.35 9.83
CA GLU A 100 -11.51 -5.56 10.65
C GLU A 100 -10.16 -5.66 11.35
N VAL A 101 -10.18 -6.05 12.62
CA VAL A 101 -8.97 -6.32 13.39
C VAL A 101 -8.33 -7.61 12.89
N LYS A 102 -7.14 -7.51 12.32
CA LYS A 102 -6.40 -8.66 11.79
C LYS A 102 -5.30 -9.13 12.73
N LYS A 103 -4.81 -8.28 13.62
CA LYS A 103 -3.73 -8.60 14.54
C LYS A 103 -3.84 -7.74 15.78
N ILE A 104 -3.60 -8.34 16.95
CA ILE A 104 -3.50 -7.64 18.23
C ILE A 104 -2.20 -8.05 18.89
N GLU A 105 -1.41 -7.06 19.32
CA GLU A 105 -0.15 -7.27 20.03
C GLU A 105 -0.15 -6.44 21.30
N ASP A 106 0.22 -7.05 22.42
CA ASP A 106 0.33 -6.36 23.72
C ASP A 106 1.81 -6.17 24.07
N GLY A 107 2.13 -5.01 24.66
CA GLY A 107 3.43 -4.77 25.24
C GLY A 107 4.59 -4.72 24.25
N LEU A 108 4.36 -4.22 23.04
CA LEU A 108 5.43 -4.11 22.04
C LEU A 108 6.53 -3.15 22.53
N THR A 109 7.78 -3.57 22.38
CA THR A 109 8.92 -2.67 22.53
C THR A 109 8.99 -1.73 21.30
N ILE A 110 9.78 -0.65 21.42
CA ILE A 110 9.94 0.29 20.30
C ILE A 110 10.47 -0.42 19.05
N PRO A 111 11.54 -1.25 19.11
CA PRO A 111 11.98 -1.99 17.92
C PRO A 111 10.92 -2.91 17.34
N GLN A 112 10.15 -3.59 18.19
CA GLN A 112 9.06 -4.46 17.71
C GLN A 112 7.97 -3.66 17.01
N PHE A 113 7.62 -2.50 17.56
CA PHE A 113 6.63 -1.61 16.94
C PHE A 113 7.13 -1.08 15.59
N MET A 114 8.39 -0.70 15.50
CA MET A 114 8.97 -0.25 14.23
C MET A 114 8.95 -1.35 13.16
N ASN A 115 9.23 -2.59 13.55
CA ASN A 115 9.12 -3.73 12.65
C ASN A 115 7.69 -3.96 12.17
N LEU A 116 6.72 -3.79 13.07
CA LEU A 116 5.30 -3.89 12.73
C LEU A 116 4.90 -2.81 11.71
N GLN A 117 5.37 -1.57 11.91
CA GLN A 117 5.13 -0.48 10.97
C GLN A 117 5.63 -0.82 9.56
N GLN A 118 6.82 -1.40 9.44
CA GLN A 118 7.38 -1.79 8.14
C GLN A 118 6.57 -2.93 7.49
N GLU A 119 6.15 -3.90 8.28
CA GLU A 119 5.30 -4.99 7.80
C GLU A 119 3.96 -4.46 7.28
N VAL A 120 3.30 -3.60 8.05
CA VAL A 120 2.01 -3.01 7.68
C VAL A 120 2.14 -2.09 6.47
N LEU A 121 3.24 -1.35 6.36
CA LEU A 121 3.51 -0.52 5.19
C LEU A 121 3.59 -1.37 3.92
N ARG A 122 4.24 -2.54 4.00
CA ARG A 122 4.31 -3.47 2.88
C ARG A 122 2.94 -4.00 2.49
N ILE A 123 2.13 -4.39 3.46
CA ILE A 123 0.75 -4.84 3.23
C ILE A 123 -0.06 -3.75 2.54
N ALA A 124 0.01 -2.53 3.05
CA ALA A 124 -0.71 -1.39 2.48
C ALA A 124 -0.27 -1.11 1.04
N SER A 125 1.04 -1.17 0.77
CA SER A 125 1.58 -0.96 -0.57
C SER A 125 1.06 -2.02 -1.55
N ASP A 126 1.06 -3.29 -1.14
CA ASP A 126 0.57 -4.37 -1.98
C ASP A 126 -0.93 -4.24 -2.26
N LEU A 127 -1.73 -3.85 -1.26
CA LEU A 127 -3.17 -3.64 -1.42
C LEU A 127 -3.48 -2.46 -2.33
N GLN A 128 -2.65 -1.42 -2.35
CA GLN A 128 -2.85 -0.28 -3.23
C GLN A 128 -2.65 -0.62 -4.71
N LEU A 129 -1.95 -1.72 -5.00
CA LEU A 129 -1.71 -2.19 -6.37
C LEU A 129 -2.85 -3.05 -6.92
N GLN A 130 -3.80 -3.41 -6.10
CA GLN A 130 -4.95 -4.22 -6.51
C GLN A 130 -6.08 -3.40 -7.11
#